data_6557e80fdf26055f140a3118036598c8
#
_entry.id   6557e80fdf26055f140a3118036598c8
#
_cell.length_a   1.000
_cell.length_b   1.000
_cell.length_c   1.000
_cell.angle_alpha   90.00
_cell.angle_beta   90.00
_cell.angle_gamma   90.00
#
_symmetry.space_group_name_H-M   'P 1'
#
loop_
_entity.id
_entity.type
_entity.pdbx_description
1 polymer ?
#
loop_
_entity_poly.entity_id
_entity_poly.type
_entity_poly.pdbx_seq_one_letter_code
_entity_poly.pdbx_strand_id
1 'polypeptide(L)'
;MVNIADVYDINTLKKIHPSLSFLQVVDKRSGYRTKQMLVVPVMNGDVLYGVLQVINNRSDQPFTKLDVDGAQQLCNTLGIAIRQRMRKLGDSQRKKATKYDGLVADGVLSQQELMDCIQKAREQAQTVEHLLMADHQIRPAQIGPSVAKFFGVSYEPFNAGRIRSEMLHGLLKREFVEQQSWIPLEETPEGLVIMCVDPEAVRGSRVVPQVFPRKGKFVYCVTTQTEFEETLGQLFGVGNEGGSIDQLLADMDAPLEN
;
A
#
# COMPACT_ATOMS: atom_id res chain seq x y z
N MET A 1 18.90 -4.98 34.28
CA MET A 1 19.46 -6.34 34.09
C MET A 1 19.23 -7.14 35.39
N VAL A 2 18.84 -8.41 35.27
CA VAL A 2 18.50 -9.28 36.42
C VAL A 2 19.12 -10.65 36.20
N ASN A 3 19.80 -11.20 37.20
CA ASN A 3 20.36 -12.56 37.20
C ASN A 3 19.76 -13.33 38.38
N ILE A 4 19.02 -14.41 38.11
CA ILE A 4 18.25 -15.17 39.08
C ILE A 4 18.76 -16.61 39.07
N ALA A 5 19.21 -17.08 40.25
CA ALA A 5 19.74 -18.44 40.43
C ALA A 5 18.64 -19.51 40.49
N ASP A 6 17.48 -19.17 41.05
CA ASP A 6 16.30 -20.03 41.07
C ASP A 6 15.00 -19.18 40.98
N VAL A 7 14.28 -19.28 39.87
CA VAL A 7 13.03 -18.53 39.65
C VAL A 7 11.86 -18.99 40.52
N TYR A 8 11.99 -20.17 41.21
CA TYR A 8 11.00 -20.67 42.15
C TYR A 8 11.26 -20.22 43.59
N ASP A 9 12.44 -19.63 43.87
CA ASP A 9 12.72 -19.01 45.19
C ASP A 9 12.07 -17.63 45.26
N ILE A 10 10.86 -17.62 45.84
CA ILE A 10 10.06 -16.40 46.04
C ILE A 10 10.82 -15.35 46.84
N ASN A 11 11.63 -15.74 47.83
CA ASN A 11 12.39 -14.80 48.68
C ASN A 11 13.45 -14.09 47.84
N THR A 12 14.15 -14.79 46.96
CA THR A 12 15.13 -14.21 46.04
C THR A 12 14.45 -13.26 45.06
N LEU A 13 13.31 -13.64 44.51
CA LEU A 13 12.56 -12.76 43.57
C LEU A 13 12.11 -11.48 44.25
N LYS A 14 11.54 -11.55 45.48
CA LYS A 14 11.08 -10.39 46.22
C LYS A 14 12.19 -9.43 46.67
N LYS A 15 13.42 -9.96 46.87
CA LYS A 15 14.60 -9.11 47.14
C LYS A 15 15.00 -8.26 45.94
N ILE A 16 14.73 -8.76 44.70
CA ILE A 16 15.01 -8.01 43.48
C ILE A 16 13.94 -6.93 43.30
N HIS A 17 12.67 -7.31 43.40
CA HIS A 17 11.55 -6.37 43.37
C HIS A 17 10.31 -6.97 44.06
N PRO A 18 9.57 -6.20 44.89
CA PRO A 18 8.46 -6.71 45.69
C PRO A 18 7.32 -7.34 44.87
N SER A 19 7.09 -6.85 43.63
CA SER A 19 6.05 -7.36 42.71
C SER A 19 6.58 -8.43 41.75
N LEU A 20 7.86 -8.84 41.84
CA LEU A 20 8.41 -9.83 40.94
C LEU A 20 7.89 -11.23 41.30
N SER A 21 7.34 -11.91 40.30
CA SER A 21 6.88 -13.29 40.42
C SER A 21 7.20 -14.08 39.15
N PHE A 22 7.41 -15.36 39.31
CA PHE A 22 7.62 -16.25 38.16
C PHE A 22 6.31 -16.91 37.72
N LEU A 23 5.98 -16.82 36.43
CA LEU A 23 4.77 -17.40 35.86
C LEU A 23 4.99 -18.87 35.52
N GLN A 24 4.62 -19.77 36.42
CA GLN A 24 4.84 -21.24 36.31
C GLN A 24 3.97 -21.93 35.24
N VAL A 25 3.01 -21.24 34.65
CA VAL A 25 2.06 -21.84 33.68
C VAL A 25 2.79 -22.37 32.45
N VAL A 26 3.85 -21.68 31.98
CA VAL A 26 4.63 -22.11 30.82
C VAL A 26 5.37 -23.39 31.11
N ASP A 27 6.04 -23.48 32.24
CA ASP A 27 6.73 -24.70 32.68
C ASP A 27 5.78 -25.88 32.82
N LYS A 28 4.60 -25.66 33.43
CA LYS A 28 3.57 -26.73 33.57
C LYS A 28 3.04 -27.20 32.22
N ARG A 29 2.92 -26.32 31.24
CA ARG A 29 2.42 -26.68 29.90
C ARG A 29 3.46 -27.38 29.02
N SER A 30 4.72 -26.96 29.12
CA SER A 30 5.82 -27.47 28.30
C SER A 30 6.49 -28.71 28.92
N GLY A 31 6.30 -28.95 30.22
CA GLY A 31 7.04 -29.94 30.98
C GLY A 31 8.52 -29.53 31.22
N TYR A 32 8.92 -28.34 30.77
CA TYR A 32 10.28 -27.84 30.93
C TYR A 32 10.38 -26.98 32.18
N ARG A 33 11.24 -27.36 33.12
CA ARG A 33 11.45 -26.59 34.36
C ARG A 33 12.50 -25.51 34.18
N THR A 34 12.09 -24.28 34.26
CA THR A 34 13.00 -23.12 34.33
C THR A 34 13.57 -23.03 35.73
N LYS A 35 14.88 -22.97 35.88
CA LYS A 35 15.58 -22.82 37.17
C LYS A 35 16.30 -21.47 37.21
N GLN A 36 17.36 -21.32 36.42
CA GLN A 36 18.10 -20.05 36.34
C GLN A 36 17.55 -19.16 35.24
N MET A 37 17.59 -17.85 35.46
CA MET A 37 17.16 -16.86 34.45
C MET A 37 18.07 -15.62 34.50
N LEU A 38 18.61 -15.28 33.34
CA LEU A 38 19.32 -14.03 33.11
C LEU A 38 18.49 -13.16 32.15
N VAL A 39 18.10 -11.98 32.59
CA VAL A 39 17.32 -11.02 31.79
C VAL A 39 18.15 -9.78 31.55
N VAL A 40 18.42 -9.47 30.29
CA VAL A 40 19.23 -8.33 29.86
C VAL A 40 18.42 -7.45 28.92
N PRO A 41 18.33 -6.14 29.17
CA PRO A 41 17.62 -5.23 28.27
C PRO A 41 18.41 -5.02 26.96
N VAL A 42 17.69 -5.01 25.85
CA VAL A 42 18.21 -4.63 24.53
C VAL A 42 17.92 -3.15 24.32
N MET A 43 18.96 -2.32 24.51
CA MET A 43 18.83 -0.86 24.48
C MET A 43 19.76 -0.21 23.45
N ASN A 44 19.40 0.99 23.01
CA ASN A 44 20.32 1.90 22.35
C ASN A 44 20.05 3.33 22.86
N GLY A 45 21.00 3.89 23.60
CA GLY A 45 20.76 5.08 24.42
C GLY A 45 19.67 4.80 25.45
N ASP A 46 18.70 5.69 25.57
CA ASP A 46 17.59 5.58 26.52
C ASP A 46 16.38 4.78 25.96
N VAL A 47 16.47 4.27 24.73
CA VAL A 47 15.37 3.53 24.07
C VAL A 47 15.50 2.05 24.33
N LEU A 48 14.47 1.46 24.97
CA LEU A 48 14.33 0.02 25.17
C LEU A 48 13.62 -0.60 23.96
N TYR A 49 14.30 -1.51 23.26
CA TYR A 49 13.76 -2.27 22.12
C TYR A 49 13.17 -3.63 22.50
N GLY A 50 13.62 -4.18 23.64
CA GLY A 50 13.16 -5.47 24.10
C GLY A 50 14.07 -6.01 25.23
N VAL A 51 13.87 -7.27 25.56
CA VAL A 51 14.68 -7.98 26.55
C VAL A 51 15.15 -9.32 26.01
N LEU A 52 16.39 -9.68 26.32
CA LEU A 52 16.94 -11.02 26.12
C LEU A 52 16.74 -11.82 27.41
N GLN A 53 16.12 -12.98 27.30
CA GLN A 53 16.05 -13.94 28.40
C GLN A 53 16.89 -15.16 28.06
N VAL A 54 17.82 -15.51 28.93
CA VAL A 54 18.60 -16.75 28.88
C VAL A 54 18.17 -17.60 30.06
N ILE A 55 17.75 -18.83 29.80
CA ILE A 55 17.23 -19.73 30.83
C ILE A 55 18.07 -21.01 30.90
N ASN A 56 18.26 -21.50 32.08
CA ASN A 56 18.96 -22.74 32.40
C ASN A 56 20.37 -22.85 31.82
N ASN A 57 21.37 -22.66 32.66
CA ASN A 57 22.75 -22.91 32.28
C ASN A 57 22.98 -24.44 32.13
N ARG A 58 23.73 -24.82 31.09
CA ARG A 58 24.06 -26.25 30.82
C ARG A 58 24.82 -26.91 31.96
N SER A 59 25.58 -26.14 32.74
CA SER A 59 26.33 -26.65 33.92
C SER A 59 25.45 -26.80 35.17
N ASP A 60 24.17 -26.45 35.11
CA ASP A 60 23.22 -26.34 36.22
C ASP A 60 23.69 -25.39 37.33
N GLN A 61 24.68 -24.51 37.05
CA GLN A 61 25.17 -23.49 37.93
C GLN A 61 24.55 -22.13 37.57
N PRO A 62 24.47 -21.16 38.52
CA PRO A 62 24.06 -19.81 38.25
C PRO A 62 24.90 -19.19 37.12
N PHE A 63 24.30 -18.27 36.34
CA PHE A 63 25.04 -17.53 35.32
C PHE A 63 26.18 -16.73 35.95
N THR A 64 27.39 -16.91 35.42
CA THR A 64 28.60 -16.26 35.90
C THR A 64 28.67 -14.80 35.44
N LYS A 65 29.62 -14.05 35.99
CA LYS A 65 29.87 -12.68 35.50
C LYS A 65 30.25 -12.64 34.02
N LEU A 66 30.97 -13.65 33.54
CA LEU A 66 31.34 -13.77 32.13
C LEU A 66 30.10 -13.96 31.23
N ASP A 67 29.13 -14.78 31.66
CA ASP A 67 27.87 -14.98 30.95
C ASP A 67 27.04 -13.69 30.88
N VAL A 68 27.02 -12.94 31.99
CA VAL A 68 26.33 -11.65 32.09
C VAL A 68 26.97 -10.61 31.17
N ASP A 69 28.31 -10.49 31.21
CA ASP A 69 29.05 -9.54 30.37
C ASP A 69 28.88 -9.86 28.87
N GLY A 70 28.91 -11.17 28.50
CA GLY A 70 28.66 -11.62 27.12
C GLY A 70 27.24 -11.32 26.66
N ALA A 71 26.23 -11.60 27.49
CA ALA A 71 24.84 -11.27 27.17
C ALA A 71 24.62 -9.76 27.03
N GLN A 72 25.26 -8.95 27.85
CA GLN A 72 25.21 -7.47 27.78
C GLN A 72 25.82 -6.96 26.46
N GLN A 73 26.98 -7.48 26.06
CA GLN A 73 27.62 -7.11 24.79
C GLN A 73 26.73 -7.49 23.60
N LEU A 74 26.12 -8.67 23.63
CA LEU A 74 25.16 -9.10 22.61
C LEU A 74 23.96 -8.14 22.54
N CYS A 75 23.36 -7.80 23.68
CA CYS A 75 22.23 -6.89 23.75
C CYS A 75 22.56 -5.48 23.24
N ASN A 76 23.76 -4.96 23.55
CA ASN A 76 24.23 -3.68 23.03
C ASN A 76 24.34 -3.72 21.48
N THR A 77 24.92 -4.79 20.94
CA THR A 77 25.05 -4.99 19.49
C THR A 77 23.68 -5.10 18.82
N LEU A 78 22.77 -5.88 19.41
CA LEU A 78 21.38 -6.01 18.94
C LEU A 78 20.64 -4.67 18.96
N GLY A 79 20.78 -3.88 20.01
CA GLY A 79 20.16 -2.56 20.12
C GLY A 79 20.60 -1.62 18.99
N ILE A 80 21.90 -1.61 18.66
CA ILE A 80 22.45 -0.85 17.54
C ILE A 80 21.89 -1.36 16.21
N ALA A 81 21.89 -2.67 15.99
CA ALA A 81 21.42 -3.29 14.75
C ALA A 81 19.92 -3.04 14.52
N ILE A 82 19.08 -3.18 15.56
CA ILE A 82 17.64 -2.90 15.49
C ILE A 82 17.41 -1.43 15.14
N ARG A 83 18.08 -0.49 15.81
CA ARG A 83 17.98 0.93 15.51
C ARG A 83 18.36 1.24 14.06
N GLN A 84 19.45 0.68 13.56
CA GLN A 84 19.88 0.87 12.16
C GLN A 84 18.86 0.33 11.18
N ARG A 85 18.28 -0.86 11.45
CA ARG A 85 17.25 -1.45 10.61
C ARG A 85 15.95 -0.63 10.61
N MET A 86 15.53 -0.14 11.77
CA MET A 86 14.35 0.73 11.89
C MET A 86 14.55 2.06 11.14
N ARG A 87 15.75 2.66 11.23
CA ARG A 87 16.09 3.86 10.42
C ARG A 87 16.03 3.57 8.93
N LYS A 88 16.63 2.46 8.46
CA LYS A 88 16.58 2.06 7.06
C LYS A 88 15.15 1.79 6.57
N LEU A 89 14.30 1.19 7.40
CA LEU A 89 12.88 0.97 7.09
C LEU A 89 12.12 2.31 7.03
N GLY A 90 12.35 3.20 7.97
CA GLY A 90 11.79 4.56 7.96
C GLY A 90 12.25 5.38 6.76
N ASP A 91 13.54 5.32 6.43
CA ASP A 91 14.11 5.99 5.25
C ASP A 91 13.64 5.34 3.94
N SER A 92 13.41 4.03 3.90
CA SER A 92 12.86 3.33 2.73
C SER A 92 11.37 3.63 2.54
N GLN A 93 10.61 3.83 3.61
CA GLN A 93 9.22 4.31 3.52
C GLN A 93 9.16 5.79 3.10
N ARG A 94 10.12 6.63 3.54
CA ARG A 94 10.25 8.02 3.09
C ARG A 94 10.78 8.16 1.66
N LYS A 95 11.47 7.16 1.10
CA LYS A 95 12.10 7.22 -0.23
C LYS A 95 11.30 6.60 -1.37
N LYS A 96 10.19 5.93 -1.11
CA LYS A 96 9.27 5.59 -2.20
C LYS A 96 8.39 6.81 -2.46
N ALA A 97 8.81 7.62 -3.44
CA ALA A 97 7.95 8.66 -3.97
C ALA A 97 6.58 8.05 -4.31
N THR A 98 5.53 8.69 -3.87
CA THR A 98 4.17 8.31 -4.22
C THR A 98 3.68 9.17 -5.37
N LYS A 99 2.74 8.67 -6.15
CA LYS A 99 2.14 9.44 -7.24
C LYS A 99 1.41 10.70 -6.77
N TYR A 100 1.27 10.89 -5.45
CA TYR A 100 0.59 12.03 -4.83
C TYR A 100 1.53 13.02 -4.13
N ASP A 101 2.85 12.79 -4.14
CA ASP A 101 3.82 13.69 -3.49
C ASP A 101 3.83 15.10 -4.10
N GLY A 102 3.37 15.25 -5.34
CA GLY A 102 3.16 16.55 -5.98
C GLY A 102 2.16 17.42 -5.23
N LEU A 103 1.11 16.82 -4.63
CA LEU A 103 0.12 17.57 -3.82
C LEU A 103 0.75 18.20 -2.58
N VAL A 104 1.73 17.53 -2.00
CA VAL A 104 2.48 18.06 -0.86
C VAL A 104 3.43 19.16 -1.30
N ALA A 105 4.12 18.96 -2.42
CA ALA A 105 5.03 19.96 -2.99
C ALA A 105 4.29 21.26 -3.39
N ASP A 106 3.07 21.15 -3.88
CA ASP A 106 2.21 22.25 -4.27
C ASP A 106 1.43 22.87 -3.09
N GLY A 107 1.63 22.37 -1.86
CA GLY A 107 1.00 22.88 -0.64
C GLY A 107 -0.50 22.61 -0.54
N VAL A 108 -1.04 21.69 -1.33
CA VAL A 108 -2.46 21.29 -1.31
C VAL A 108 -2.76 20.41 -0.09
N LEU A 109 -1.77 19.64 0.37
CA LEU A 109 -1.88 18.67 1.44
C LEU A 109 -0.56 18.63 2.23
N SER A 110 -0.61 18.42 3.53
CA SER A 110 0.61 18.18 4.32
C SER A 110 1.12 16.75 4.12
N GLN A 111 2.41 16.54 4.38
CA GLN A 111 3.01 15.19 4.32
C GLN A 111 2.32 14.20 5.27
N GLN A 112 1.91 14.68 6.46
CA GLN A 112 1.24 13.85 7.45
C GLN A 112 -0.15 13.42 6.96
N GLU A 113 -0.96 14.35 6.45
CA GLU A 113 -2.29 14.07 5.90
C GLU A 113 -2.23 13.07 4.74
N LEU A 114 -1.22 13.20 3.84
CA LEU A 114 -1.03 12.21 2.78
C LEU A 114 -0.71 10.82 3.32
N MET A 115 0.14 10.71 4.33
CA MET A 115 0.49 9.43 4.95
C MET A 115 -0.70 8.79 5.64
N ASP A 116 -1.48 9.59 6.38
CA ASP A 116 -2.70 9.14 7.06
C ASP A 116 -3.76 8.67 6.05
N CYS A 117 -3.91 9.41 4.95
CA CYS A 117 -4.79 9.04 3.83
C CYS A 117 -4.38 7.70 3.19
N ILE A 118 -3.08 7.49 2.92
CA ILE A 118 -2.56 6.24 2.36
C ILE A 118 -2.78 5.07 3.34
N GLN A 119 -2.57 5.28 4.63
CA GLN A 119 -2.81 4.26 5.64
C GLN A 119 -4.29 3.90 5.73
N LYS A 120 -5.17 4.89 5.80
CA LYS A 120 -6.62 4.73 5.84
C LYS A 120 -7.15 3.99 4.59
N ALA A 121 -6.61 4.31 3.41
CA ALA A 121 -6.95 3.63 2.16
C ALA A 121 -6.67 2.12 2.23
N ARG A 122 -5.54 1.73 2.82
CA ARG A 122 -5.18 0.32 3.01
C ARG A 122 -6.11 -0.39 4.01
N GLU A 123 -6.43 0.27 5.12
CA GLU A 123 -7.29 -0.27 6.17
C GLU A 123 -8.73 -0.46 5.70
N GLN A 124 -9.23 0.44 4.86
CA GLN A 124 -10.60 0.44 4.36
C GLN A 124 -10.76 -0.24 2.99
N ALA A 125 -9.70 -0.76 2.39
CA ALA A 125 -9.67 -1.32 1.03
C ALA A 125 -10.25 -0.34 -0.02
N GLN A 126 -9.98 0.97 0.15
CA GLN A 126 -10.39 2.04 -0.75
C GLN A 126 -9.20 2.59 -1.53
N THR A 127 -9.46 3.34 -2.61
CA THR A 127 -8.40 4.03 -3.33
C THR A 127 -7.98 5.31 -2.59
N VAL A 128 -6.70 5.64 -2.66
CA VAL A 128 -6.19 6.91 -2.07
C VAL A 128 -6.88 8.10 -2.73
N GLU A 129 -7.13 8.07 -4.04
CA GLU A 129 -7.83 9.14 -4.77
C GLU A 129 -9.23 9.39 -4.22
N HIS A 130 -9.98 8.31 -3.93
CA HIS A 130 -11.30 8.44 -3.32
C HIS A 130 -11.24 9.18 -1.98
N LEU A 131 -10.31 8.82 -1.11
CA LEU A 131 -10.16 9.49 0.19
C LEU A 131 -9.65 10.92 0.08
N LEU A 132 -8.74 11.21 -0.87
CA LEU A 132 -8.30 12.58 -1.15
C LEU A 132 -9.47 13.48 -1.55
N MET A 133 -10.41 12.95 -2.36
CA MET A 133 -11.60 13.68 -2.76
C MET A 133 -12.65 13.78 -1.64
N ALA A 134 -12.92 12.68 -0.93
CA ALA A 134 -13.99 12.61 0.08
C ALA A 134 -13.61 13.36 1.36
N ASP A 135 -12.41 13.11 1.91
CA ASP A 135 -12.01 13.63 3.22
C ASP A 135 -11.32 15.00 3.12
N HIS A 136 -10.56 15.23 2.04
CA HIS A 136 -9.77 16.47 1.87
C HIS A 136 -10.33 17.40 0.77
N GLN A 137 -11.42 17.02 0.09
CA GLN A 137 -12.08 17.81 -0.96
C GLN A 137 -11.13 18.20 -2.12
N ILE A 138 -10.10 17.38 -2.36
CA ILE A 138 -9.13 17.62 -3.43
C ILE A 138 -9.76 17.13 -4.75
N ARG A 139 -9.79 18.03 -5.75
CA ARG A 139 -10.41 17.73 -7.05
C ARG A 139 -9.48 16.89 -7.93
N PRO A 140 -10.04 16.09 -8.87
CA PRO A 140 -9.25 15.35 -9.85
C PRO A 140 -8.22 16.21 -10.59
N ALA A 141 -8.60 17.43 -10.98
CA ALA A 141 -7.73 18.39 -11.63
C ALA A 141 -6.50 18.85 -10.81
N GLN A 142 -6.50 18.64 -9.49
CA GLN A 142 -5.35 18.86 -8.61
C GLN A 142 -4.51 17.58 -8.46
N ILE A 143 -5.16 16.41 -8.47
CA ILE A 143 -4.51 15.10 -8.37
C ILE A 143 -3.76 14.76 -9.66
N GLY A 144 -4.39 14.96 -10.81
CA GLY A 144 -3.87 14.58 -12.13
C GLY A 144 -2.47 15.08 -12.43
N PRO A 145 -2.14 16.37 -12.23
CA PRO A 145 -0.78 16.90 -12.44
C PRO A 145 0.28 16.24 -11.57
N SER A 146 -0.05 15.88 -10.31
CA SER A 146 0.85 15.14 -9.42
C SER A 146 1.16 13.75 -9.97
N VAL A 147 0.12 13.04 -10.41
CA VAL A 147 0.24 11.69 -11.00
C VAL A 147 1.01 11.75 -12.31
N ALA A 148 0.75 12.75 -13.16
CA ALA A 148 1.46 12.97 -14.41
C ALA A 148 2.96 13.20 -14.21
N LYS A 149 3.31 14.04 -13.24
CA LYS A 149 4.71 14.30 -12.85
C LYS A 149 5.42 13.05 -12.36
N PHE A 150 4.72 12.21 -11.60
CA PHE A 150 5.27 10.94 -11.09
C PHE A 150 5.61 9.96 -12.22
N PHE A 151 4.70 9.79 -13.19
CA PHE A 151 4.91 8.88 -14.33
C PHE A 151 5.71 9.48 -15.48
N GLY A 152 5.99 10.80 -15.45
CA GLY A 152 6.70 11.49 -16.53
C GLY A 152 5.92 11.51 -17.85
N VAL A 153 4.59 11.61 -17.78
CA VAL A 153 3.67 11.69 -18.93
C VAL A 153 2.74 12.90 -18.80
N SER A 154 2.02 13.24 -19.88
CA SER A 154 1.01 14.29 -19.83
C SER A 154 -0.22 13.85 -19.02
N TYR A 155 -0.85 14.82 -18.35
CA TYR A 155 -2.16 14.64 -17.73
C TYR A 155 -3.25 14.93 -18.76
N GLU A 156 -4.21 14.02 -18.84
CA GLU A 156 -5.39 14.15 -19.70
C GLU A 156 -6.65 14.20 -18.84
N PRO A 157 -7.24 15.38 -18.63
CA PRO A 157 -8.45 15.53 -17.84
C PRO A 157 -9.69 15.00 -18.58
N PHE A 158 -10.77 14.77 -17.84
CA PHE A 158 -12.06 14.52 -18.44
C PHE A 158 -12.50 15.65 -19.36
N ASN A 159 -13.00 15.29 -20.55
CA ASN A 159 -13.50 16.22 -21.54
C ASN A 159 -14.88 15.81 -22.02
N ALA A 160 -15.92 16.53 -21.57
CA ALA A 160 -17.30 16.26 -21.95
C ALA A 160 -17.58 16.43 -23.46
N GLY A 161 -16.76 17.17 -24.19
CA GLY A 161 -16.85 17.34 -25.64
C GLY A 161 -16.17 16.24 -26.46
N ARG A 162 -15.60 15.20 -25.82
CA ARG A 162 -14.89 14.14 -26.52
C ARG A 162 -15.83 13.27 -27.33
N ILE A 163 -15.52 13.09 -28.60
CA ILE A 163 -16.33 12.33 -29.54
C ILE A 163 -15.78 10.88 -29.60
N ARG A 164 -16.69 9.91 -29.59
CA ARG A 164 -16.35 8.51 -29.80
C ARG A 164 -15.84 8.30 -31.24
N SER A 165 -14.66 7.70 -31.38
CA SER A 165 -14.11 7.28 -32.65
C SER A 165 -14.49 5.83 -32.93
N GLU A 166 -15.34 5.56 -33.88
CA GLU A 166 -15.72 4.20 -34.27
C GLU A 166 -14.49 3.36 -34.70
N MET A 167 -13.52 3.96 -35.36
CA MET A 167 -12.28 3.29 -35.77
C MET A 167 -11.46 2.80 -34.58
N LEU A 168 -11.48 3.53 -33.46
CA LEU A 168 -10.67 3.20 -32.28
C LEU A 168 -11.46 2.37 -31.26
N HIS A 169 -12.76 2.62 -31.15
CA HIS A 169 -13.58 2.04 -30.08
C HIS A 169 -14.49 0.91 -30.57
N GLY A 170 -14.73 0.78 -31.88
CA GLY A 170 -15.68 -0.18 -32.44
C GLY A 170 -15.31 -1.66 -32.21
N LEU A 171 -14.01 -1.94 -31.97
CA LEU A 171 -13.53 -3.29 -31.65
C LEU A 171 -13.36 -3.53 -30.14
N LEU A 172 -13.56 -2.50 -29.32
CA LEU A 172 -13.34 -2.57 -27.88
C LEU A 172 -14.67 -2.71 -27.14
N LYS A 173 -14.75 -3.70 -26.26
CA LYS A 173 -15.87 -3.84 -25.33
C LYS A 173 -15.60 -3.01 -24.08
N ARG A 174 -16.65 -2.43 -23.49
CA ARG A 174 -16.57 -1.63 -22.26
C ARG A 174 -15.86 -2.39 -21.14
N GLU A 175 -16.27 -3.63 -20.88
CA GLU A 175 -15.74 -4.47 -19.82
C GLU A 175 -14.23 -4.71 -19.98
N PHE A 176 -13.75 -4.86 -21.21
CA PHE A 176 -12.33 -5.00 -21.51
C PHE A 176 -11.55 -3.73 -21.18
N VAL A 177 -12.04 -2.58 -21.61
CA VAL A 177 -11.41 -1.26 -21.38
C VAL A 177 -11.39 -0.95 -19.88
N GLU A 178 -12.48 -1.21 -19.19
CA GLU A 178 -12.61 -1.02 -17.75
C GLU A 178 -11.61 -1.92 -16.97
N GLN A 179 -11.56 -3.20 -17.31
CA GLN A 179 -10.64 -4.16 -16.68
C GLN A 179 -9.17 -3.82 -16.93
N GLN A 180 -8.85 -3.34 -18.13
CA GLN A 180 -7.48 -3.01 -18.51
C GLN A 180 -7.06 -1.58 -18.12
N SER A 181 -8.01 -0.74 -17.70
CA SER A 181 -7.82 0.64 -17.24
C SER A 181 -7.08 1.54 -18.24
N TRP A 182 -7.38 1.39 -19.53
CA TRP A 182 -6.87 2.26 -20.59
C TRP A 182 -7.89 2.44 -21.75
N ILE A 183 -7.86 3.61 -22.39
CA ILE A 183 -8.72 3.99 -23.52
C ILE A 183 -7.86 4.62 -24.62
N PRO A 184 -8.00 4.21 -25.90
CA PRO A 184 -7.43 4.95 -27.01
C PRO A 184 -8.27 6.19 -27.26
N LEU A 185 -7.64 7.37 -27.32
CA LEU A 185 -8.35 8.63 -27.50
C LEU A 185 -8.40 9.05 -28.96
N GLU A 186 -7.24 9.30 -29.55
CA GLU A 186 -7.08 9.82 -30.90
C GLU A 186 -5.73 9.44 -31.50
N GLU A 187 -5.63 9.57 -32.80
CA GLU A 187 -4.38 9.38 -33.54
C GLU A 187 -3.75 10.73 -33.86
N THR A 188 -2.53 10.90 -33.41
CA THR A 188 -1.74 12.12 -33.67
C THR A 188 -0.52 11.79 -34.54
N PRO A 189 0.18 12.81 -35.09
CA PRO A 189 1.44 12.57 -35.82
C PRO A 189 2.51 11.88 -34.96
N GLU A 190 2.42 11.98 -33.64
CA GLU A 190 3.34 11.37 -32.69
C GLU A 190 3.00 9.90 -32.37
N GLY A 191 1.77 9.50 -32.61
CA GLY A 191 1.26 8.14 -32.41
C GLY A 191 -0.18 8.09 -31.91
N LEU A 192 -0.64 6.88 -31.60
CA LEU A 192 -1.96 6.65 -30.99
C LEU A 192 -1.89 7.06 -29.50
N VAL A 193 -2.72 8.03 -29.13
CA VAL A 193 -2.82 8.50 -27.73
C VAL A 193 -3.63 7.53 -26.90
N ILE A 194 -3.02 7.05 -25.83
CA ILE A 194 -3.60 6.09 -24.87
C ILE A 194 -3.72 6.76 -23.52
N MET A 195 -4.95 7.01 -23.09
CA MET A 195 -5.27 7.47 -21.75
C MET A 195 -5.36 6.28 -20.79
N CYS A 196 -4.73 6.35 -19.64
CA CYS A 196 -4.74 5.26 -18.65
C CYS A 196 -4.55 5.80 -17.23
N VAL A 197 -4.90 4.97 -16.25
CA VAL A 197 -4.74 5.28 -14.82
C VAL A 197 -3.31 4.97 -14.34
N ASP A 198 -2.69 3.94 -14.91
CA ASP A 198 -1.30 3.54 -14.63
C ASP A 198 -0.55 3.25 -15.94
N PRO A 199 0.19 4.23 -16.47
CA PRO A 199 0.95 4.08 -17.71
C PRO A 199 2.03 3.00 -17.66
N GLU A 200 2.63 2.75 -16.50
CA GLU A 200 3.69 1.73 -16.36
C GLU A 200 3.09 0.32 -16.43
N ALA A 201 1.99 0.07 -15.74
CA ALA A 201 1.28 -1.19 -15.79
C ALA A 201 0.78 -1.49 -17.22
N VAL A 202 0.19 -0.49 -17.89
CA VAL A 202 -0.32 -0.65 -19.28
C VAL A 202 0.81 -0.91 -20.27
N ARG A 203 1.93 -0.21 -20.18
CA ARG A 203 3.13 -0.48 -21.01
C ARG A 203 3.69 -1.89 -20.74
N GLY A 204 3.75 -2.28 -19.47
CA GLY A 204 4.28 -3.58 -19.04
C GLY A 204 3.45 -4.76 -19.54
N SER A 205 2.13 -4.61 -19.61
CA SER A 205 1.21 -5.66 -20.08
C SER A 205 1.33 -5.97 -21.57
N ARG A 206 1.85 -5.04 -22.37
CA ARG A 206 1.93 -5.10 -23.84
C ARG A 206 0.58 -5.33 -24.55
N VAL A 207 -0.52 -5.10 -23.88
CA VAL A 207 -1.87 -5.30 -24.42
C VAL A 207 -2.18 -4.31 -25.56
N VAL A 208 -1.78 -3.04 -25.40
CA VAL A 208 -2.06 -2.00 -26.41
C VAL A 208 -1.47 -2.34 -27.79
N PRO A 209 -0.19 -2.73 -27.92
CA PRO A 209 0.34 -3.19 -29.21
C PRO A 209 -0.32 -4.45 -29.77
N GLN A 210 -0.85 -5.32 -28.93
CA GLN A 210 -1.59 -6.53 -29.40
C GLN A 210 -2.96 -6.16 -29.96
N VAL A 211 -3.64 -5.19 -29.37
CA VAL A 211 -4.95 -4.70 -29.85
C VAL A 211 -4.78 -3.86 -31.12
N PHE A 212 -3.72 -3.08 -31.21
CA PHE A 212 -3.42 -2.22 -32.36
C PHE A 212 -2.10 -2.57 -33.08
N PRO A 213 -1.98 -3.77 -33.67
CA PRO A 213 -0.71 -4.25 -34.24
C PRO A 213 -0.20 -3.42 -35.44
N ARG A 214 -1.10 -2.69 -36.11
CA ARG A 214 -0.77 -1.85 -37.26
C ARG A 214 -0.33 -0.44 -36.89
N LYS A 215 -0.41 -0.05 -35.58
CA LYS A 215 0.01 1.25 -35.08
C LYS A 215 1.45 1.16 -34.60
N GLY A 216 2.32 1.99 -35.16
CA GLY A 216 3.77 1.89 -34.90
C GLY A 216 4.22 2.60 -33.61
N LYS A 217 3.45 3.59 -33.15
CA LYS A 217 3.81 4.42 -31.97
C LYS A 217 2.61 4.64 -31.07
N PHE A 218 2.87 4.65 -29.75
CA PHE A 218 1.87 4.90 -28.71
C PHE A 218 2.35 6.02 -27.81
N VAL A 219 1.51 7.00 -27.59
CA VAL A 219 1.71 8.11 -26.65
C VAL A 219 0.82 7.87 -25.46
N TYR A 220 1.40 7.68 -24.28
CA TYR A 220 0.64 7.43 -23.07
C TYR A 220 0.44 8.73 -22.31
N CYS A 221 -0.79 8.98 -21.89
CA CYS A 221 -1.16 10.04 -20.96
C CYS A 221 -1.88 9.44 -19.75
N VAL A 222 -1.83 10.14 -18.62
CA VAL A 222 -2.44 9.67 -17.38
C VAL A 222 -3.66 10.49 -17.03
N THR A 223 -4.65 9.84 -16.43
CA THR A 223 -5.82 10.49 -15.84
C THR A 223 -6.07 9.94 -14.43
N THR A 224 -6.95 10.58 -13.65
CA THR A 224 -7.41 10.03 -12.38
C THR A 224 -8.42 8.91 -12.61
N GLN A 225 -8.62 8.06 -11.59
CA GLN A 225 -9.60 6.97 -11.67
C GLN A 225 -11.01 7.50 -11.97
N THR A 226 -11.42 8.58 -11.30
CA THR A 226 -12.72 9.20 -11.49
C THR A 226 -12.92 9.71 -12.92
N GLU A 227 -11.93 10.45 -13.45
CA GLU A 227 -12.00 10.99 -14.82
C GLU A 227 -11.93 9.88 -15.88
N PHE A 228 -11.24 8.78 -15.58
CA PHE A 228 -11.24 7.59 -16.42
C PHE A 228 -12.65 7.00 -16.52
N GLU A 229 -13.34 6.82 -15.39
CA GLU A 229 -14.70 6.29 -15.32
C GLU A 229 -15.70 7.21 -16.02
N GLU A 230 -15.58 8.53 -15.85
CA GLU A 230 -16.39 9.51 -16.57
C GLU A 230 -16.16 9.43 -18.08
N THR A 231 -14.91 9.33 -18.53
CA THR A 231 -14.58 9.17 -19.96
C THR A 231 -15.07 7.84 -20.52
N LEU A 232 -14.95 6.76 -19.74
CA LEU A 232 -15.49 5.45 -20.10
C LEU A 232 -17.01 5.51 -20.29
N GLY A 233 -17.71 6.14 -19.33
CA GLY A 233 -19.16 6.36 -19.40
C GLY A 233 -19.58 7.15 -20.63
N GLN A 234 -18.82 8.19 -20.99
CA GLN A 234 -19.10 9.02 -22.16
C GLN A 234 -18.87 8.26 -23.49
N LEU A 235 -17.75 7.53 -23.60
CA LEU A 235 -17.37 6.88 -24.87
C LEU A 235 -18.09 5.54 -25.11
N PHE A 236 -18.44 4.81 -24.07
CA PHE A 236 -19.05 3.48 -24.16
C PHE A 236 -20.49 3.41 -23.64
N GLY A 237 -21.02 4.52 -23.15
CA GLY A 237 -22.34 4.61 -22.51
C GLY A 237 -22.28 4.19 -21.04
N VAL A 238 -23.25 4.66 -20.25
CA VAL A 238 -23.50 4.12 -18.90
C VAL A 238 -24.02 2.71 -19.12
N GLY A 239 -23.37 1.69 -18.54
CA GLY A 239 -23.74 0.30 -18.73
C GLY A 239 -25.21 0.07 -18.49
N ASN A 240 -25.97 -0.05 -19.55
CA ASN A 240 -27.35 -0.49 -19.49
C ASN A 240 -27.29 -2.02 -19.39
N GLU A 241 -27.42 -2.54 -18.19
CA GLU A 241 -27.79 -3.93 -18.01
C GLU A 241 -29.16 -4.11 -18.65
N GLY A 242 -29.19 -4.77 -19.80
CA GLY A 242 -30.39 -5.38 -20.34
C GLY A 242 -31.36 -4.45 -21.09
N GLY A 243 -30.95 -4.04 -22.26
CA GLY A 243 -31.87 -3.59 -23.32
C GLY A 243 -31.25 -3.91 -24.66
N SER A 244 -31.49 -5.12 -25.17
CA SER A 244 -31.20 -5.45 -26.56
C SER A 244 -31.92 -4.46 -27.47
N ILE A 245 -31.23 -3.95 -28.49
CA ILE A 245 -31.84 -3.12 -29.54
C ILE A 245 -33.10 -3.79 -30.09
N ASP A 246 -33.16 -5.14 -30.06
CA ASP A 246 -34.33 -5.94 -30.42
C ASP A 246 -35.56 -5.69 -29.54
N GLN A 247 -35.38 -5.32 -28.26
CA GLN A 247 -36.49 -4.93 -27.36
C GLN A 247 -37.01 -3.53 -27.63
N LEU A 248 -36.16 -2.59 -28.00
CA LEU A 248 -36.58 -1.24 -28.40
C LEU A 248 -37.27 -1.24 -29.76
N LEU A 249 -36.89 -2.12 -30.67
CA LEU A 249 -37.58 -2.31 -31.95
C LEU A 249 -38.90 -3.02 -31.76
N ALA A 250 -39.03 -3.97 -30.84
CA ALA A 250 -40.28 -4.66 -30.54
C ALA A 250 -41.35 -3.73 -29.91
N ASP A 251 -40.91 -2.75 -29.10
CA ASP A 251 -41.82 -1.74 -28.51
C ASP A 251 -42.27 -0.68 -29.52
N MET A 252 -41.55 -0.49 -30.62
CA MET A 252 -41.96 0.42 -31.70
C MET A 252 -42.95 -0.24 -32.72
N ASP A 253 -43.00 -1.54 -32.77
CA ASP A 253 -43.90 -2.32 -33.67
C ASP A 253 -45.22 -2.77 -32.98
N ALA A 254 -45.50 -2.36 -31.76
CA ALA A 254 -46.76 -2.65 -31.10
C ALA A 254 -47.89 -1.84 -31.73
N PRO A 255 -48.93 -2.48 -32.28
CA PRO A 255 -50.07 -1.78 -32.91
C PRO A 255 -50.84 -0.99 -31.83
N LEU A 256 -51.09 0.27 -32.13
CA LEU A 256 -52.03 1.12 -31.39
C LEU A 256 -53.42 0.47 -31.49
N GLU A 257 -53.85 -0.21 -30.42
CA GLU A 257 -55.24 -0.64 -30.29
C GLU A 257 -56.13 0.58 -30.01
N ASN A 258 -57.15 0.69 -30.84
CA ASN A 258 -58.24 1.67 -30.77
C ASN A 258 -59.10 1.48 -29.53
#